data_3db6358163836ed8c0c9c84a2af991e4
#
_entry.id   3db6358163836ed8c0c9c84a2af991e4
#
_cell.length_a   1.000
_cell.length_b   1.000
_cell.length_c   1.000
_cell.angle_alpha   90.00
_cell.angle_beta   90.00
_cell.angle_gamma   90.00
#
_symmetry.space_group_name_H-M   'P 1'
#
loop_
_entity.id
_entity.type
_entity.pdbx_description
1 polymer ?
#
loop_
_entity_poly.entity_id
_entity_poly.type
_entity_poly.pdbx_seq_one_letter_code
_entity_poly.pdbx_strand_id
1 'polypeptide(L)'
;MRRIAFAAAFLAAFLVPMAARSAPSDVRLTNDCHPDGGCGAGYVSVYTLATGTPYTDQTLDECTISKGRQNEPAVAVNPRNTRVLVGSSNDYCGVYNRGALAGAIGPIWLGYYRSLDGGLNWTSSLVPGYPDDSSPYAALSKARTASAGDPVIAWDNHGRVFFGSESSGDPAGTKKTFGDVWVARFRNPAGADAPDTTRDGLEYYGTTVIESGSSAPNLLGKFHDKTSIEVDRTGGSCDGNVYFSWSRFNGNGSNAIYFSR
;
A
#
# COMPACT_ATOMS: atom_id res chain seq x y z
N MET A 1 -20.43 47.89 -66.52
CA MET A 1 -19.30 47.07 -66.03
C MET A 1 -19.15 47.29 -64.50
N ARG A 2 -19.63 46.36 -63.70
CA ARG A 2 -19.49 46.38 -62.19
C ARG A 2 -18.26 45.63 -61.79
N ARG A 3 -17.30 46.28 -61.13
CA ARG A 3 -16.12 45.64 -60.55
C ARG A 3 -16.47 45.10 -59.17
N ILE A 4 -16.36 43.79 -59.00
CA ILE A 4 -16.50 43.11 -57.73
C ILE A 4 -15.11 43.09 -57.09
N ALA A 5 -14.93 43.72 -55.92
CA ALA A 5 -13.71 43.65 -55.13
C ALA A 5 -13.82 42.46 -54.16
N PHE A 6 -12.92 41.52 -54.28
CA PHE A 6 -12.75 40.42 -53.28
C PHE A 6 -11.90 40.96 -52.15
N ALA A 7 -12.46 41.02 -50.96
CA ALA A 7 -11.69 41.22 -49.73
C ALA A 7 -11.19 39.86 -49.19
N ALA A 8 -9.90 39.66 -49.22
CA ALA A 8 -9.27 38.50 -48.60
C ALA A 8 -9.08 38.75 -47.09
N ALA A 9 -9.81 38.04 -46.26
CA ALA A 9 -9.61 38.04 -44.81
C ALA A 9 -8.45 37.12 -44.44
N PHE A 10 -7.36 37.69 -43.97
CA PHE A 10 -6.26 36.93 -43.39
C PHE A 10 -6.63 36.49 -41.97
N LEU A 11 -6.83 35.19 -41.75
CA LEU A 11 -7.00 34.60 -40.45
C LEU A 11 -5.58 34.39 -39.83
N ALA A 12 -5.15 35.27 -38.93
CA ALA A 12 -3.93 35.11 -38.19
C ALA A 12 -4.19 34.08 -37.08
N ALA A 13 -3.72 32.84 -37.28
CA ALA A 13 -3.71 31.82 -36.23
C ALA A 13 -2.64 32.19 -35.18
N PHE A 14 -3.07 32.63 -34.01
CA PHE A 14 -2.20 32.80 -32.86
C PHE A 14 -1.80 31.40 -32.35
N LEU A 15 -0.59 30.94 -32.70
CA LEU A 15 0.08 29.83 -32.03
C LEU A 15 0.46 30.30 -30.61
N VAL A 16 -0.39 30.03 -29.66
CA VAL A 16 0.00 30.14 -28.24
C VAL A 16 1.04 29.04 -27.97
N PRO A 17 2.28 29.38 -27.60
CA PRO A 17 3.25 28.36 -27.24
C PRO A 17 2.72 27.61 -26.03
N MET A 18 2.39 26.33 -26.18
CA MET A 18 2.19 25.45 -25.03
C MET A 18 3.51 25.43 -24.26
N ALA A 19 3.56 26.08 -23.10
CA ALA A 19 4.67 25.94 -22.20
C ALA A 19 4.85 24.44 -21.93
N ALA A 20 5.99 23.91 -22.34
CA ALA A 20 6.36 22.54 -21.98
C ALA A 20 6.36 22.49 -20.45
N ARG A 21 5.35 21.81 -19.88
CA ARG A 21 5.38 21.49 -18.45
C ARG A 21 6.61 20.61 -18.25
N SER A 22 7.54 21.09 -17.45
CA SER A 22 8.59 20.21 -16.94
C SER A 22 7.92 18.99 -16.34
N ALA A 23 8.43 17.79 -16.62
CA ALA A 23 7.98 16.59 -15.92
C ALA A 23 8.07 16.89 -14.41
N PRO A 24 7.05 16.52 -13.61
CA PRO A 24 7.14 16.67 -12.17
C PRO A 24 8.40 15.92 -11.70
N SER A 25 9.12 16.52 -10.77
CA SER A 25 10.27 15.86 -10.15
C SER A 25 9.78 14.61 -9.42
N ASP A 26 10.56 13.53 -9.46
CA ASP A 26 10.29 12.34 -8.67
C ASP A 26 10.22 12.71 -7.18
N VAL A 27 9.25 12.10 -6.49
CA VAL A 27 9.03 12.32 -5.06
C VAL A 27 9.23 11.00 -4.34
N ARG A 28 10.07 11.01 -3.31
CA ARG A 28 10.29 9.85 -2.46
C ARG A 28 9.12 9.66 -1.50
N LEU A 29 8.58 8.44 -1.43
CA LEU A 29 7.43 8.09 -0.60
C LEU A 29 7.83 7.73 0.84
N THR A 30 9.06 7.22 1.05
CA THR A 30 9.53 6.72 2.34
C THR A 30 10.28 7.81 3.12
N ASN A 31 9.95 7.95 4.39
CA ASN A 31 10.46 8.97 5.30
C ASN A 31 11.56 8.47 6.23
N ASP A 32 12.22 7.39 5.87
CA ASP A 32 13.43 6.88 6.50
C ASP A 32 14.67 7.71 6.14
N CYS A 33 15.84 7.30 6.61
CA CYS A 33 17.09 7.98 6.30
C CYS A 33 17.56 7.68 4.87
N HIS A 34 18.17 8.69 4.23
CA HIS A 34 18.76 8.52 2.91
C HIS A 34 20.11 7.80 2.95
N PRO A 35 20.44 6.99 1.95
CA PRO A 35 21.79 6.43 1.80
C PRO A 35 22.87 7.50 1.76
N ASP A 36 22.57 8.64 1.12
CA ASP A 36 23.49 9.76 0.91
C ASP A 36 23.56 10.73 2.10
N GLY A 37 22.84 10.45 3.19
CA GLY A 37 22.75 11.30 4.38
C GLY A 37 21.44 12.05 4.48
N GLY A 38 21.12 12.51 5.70
CA GLY A 38 19.83 13.11 6.02
C GLY A 38 18.73 12.09 6.25
N CYS A 39 17.75 12.45 7.06
CA CYS A 39 16.59 11.61 7.37
C CYS A 39 15.31 12.37 7.02
N GLY A 40 14.28 11.62 6.61
CA GLY A 40 12.93 12.14 6.44
C GLY A 40 12.25 12.41 7.79
N ALA A 41 10.93 12.64 7.74
CA ALA A 41 10.12 12.90 8.93
C ALA A 41 9.95 11.66 9.84
N GLY A 42 10.42 10.50 9.39
CA GLY A 42 10.27 9.23 10.10
C GLY A 42 8.95 8.51 9.84
N TYR A 43 8.79 7.37 10.50
CA TYR A 43 7.58 6.55 10.43
C TYR A 43 6.64 6.91 11.58
N VAL A 44 5.37 7.09 11.25
CA VAL A 44 4.31 7.42 12.22
C VAL A 44 3.29 6.30 12.21
N SER A 45 2.93 5.76 13.36
CA SER A 45 1.92 4.71 13.48
C SER A 45 0.61 5.09 12.77
N VAL A 46 0.01 4.15 12.04
CA VAL A 46 -1.36 4.31 11.52
C VAL A 46 -2.36 4.61 12.63
N TYR A 47 -2.17 4.04 13.82
CA TYR A 47 -3.00 4.34 14.98
C TYR A 47 -2.93 5.83 15.36
N THR A 48 -1.73 6.40 15.42
CA THR A 48 -1.54 7.83 15.68
C THR A 48 -2.17 8.68 14.57
N LEU A 49 -1.96 8.33 13.31
CA LEU A 49 -2.54 9.06 12.17
C LEU A 49 -4.07 9.08 12.22
N ALA A 50 -4.70 7.98 12.59
CA ALA A 50 -6.15 7.84 12.59
C ALA A 50 -6.82 8.51 13.82
N THR A 51 -6.19 8.40 15.00
CA THR A 51 -6.82 8.78 16.28
C THR A 51 -6.27 10.08 16.86
N GLY A 52 -5.09 10.52 16.43
CA GLY A 52 -4.34 11.61 17.05
C GLY A 52 -3.66 11.22 18.39
N THR A 53 -3.85 9.99 18.86
CA THR A 53 -3.22 9.50 20.09
C THR A 53 -1.78 9.06 19.78
N PRO A 54 -0.78 9.62 20.44
CA PRO A 54 0.62 9.23 20.21
C PRO A 54 0.85 7.76 20.51
N TYR A 55 1.53 7.08 19.57
CA TYR A 55 2.01 5.73 19.72
C TYR A 55 3.25 5.55 18.84
N THR A 56 4.27 4.94 19.38
CA THR A 56 5.43 4.39 18.66
C THR A 56 5.85 3.08 19.31
N ASP A 57 6.67 2.34 18.61
CA ASP A 57 7.34 1.14 19.09
C ASP A 57 8.73 1.01 18.48
N GLN A 58 9.46 0.00 18.92
CA GLN A 58 10.84 -0.20 18.48
C GLN A 58 10.93 -0.42 16.96
N THR A 59 9.96 -1.09 16.35
CA THR A 59 9.95 -1.31 14.89
C THR A 59 9.81 -0.01 14.12
N LEU A 60 8.88 0.87 14.52
CA LEU A 60 8.69 2.18 13.88
C LEU A 60 9.89 3.12 14.10
N ASP A 61 10.48 3.08 15.30
CA ASP A 61 11.70 3.84 15.60
C ASP A 61 12.88 3.38 14.75
N GLU A 62 13.08 2.07 14.61
CA GLU A 62 14.09 1.50 13.73
C GLU A 62 13.82 1.82 12.25
N CYS A 63 12.57 1.75 11.80
CA CYS A 63 12.20 2.15 10.45
C CYS A 63 12.50 3.63 10.18
N THR A 64 12.34 4.49 11.18
CA THR A 64 12.63 5.92 11.07
C THR A 64 14.11 6.20 10.77
N ILE A 65 15.02 5.46 11.40
CA ILE A 65 16.47 5.66 11.25
C ILE A 65 17.10 4.72 10.22
N SER A 66 16.37 3.76 9.75
CA SER A 66 16.81 2.78 8.76
C SER A 66 17.21 3.46 7.46
N LYS A 67 18.14 2.83 6.74
CA LYS A 67 18.39 3.05 5.32
C LYS A 67 17.86 1.85 4.55
N GLY A 68 16.68 1.39 4.97
CA GLY A 68 16.05 0.19 4.46
C GLY A 68 15.86 0.23 2.97
N ARG A 69 15.68 -0.94 2.39
CA ARG A 69 15.31 -1.10 1.00
C ARG A 69 13.82 -1.26 0.90
N GLN A 70 13.26 -0.75 -0.17
CA GLN A 70 11.87 -0.97 -0.54
C GLN A 70 11.86 -1.46 -1.99
N ASN A 71 11.02 -2.44 -2.28
CA ASN A 71 10.78 -2.94 -3.62
C ASN A 71 9.32 -3.33 -3.83
N GLU A 72 8.97 -3.70 -5.05
CA GLU A 72 7.62 -4.10 -5.44
C GLU A 72 6.56 -3.06 -5.05
N PRO A 73 6.69 -1.80 -5.51
CA PRO A 73 5.79 -0.75 -5.12
C PRO A 73 4.40 -0.92 -5.73
N ALA A 74 3.38 -0.59 -4.95
CA ALA A 74 2.01 -0.40 -5.40
C ALA A 74 1.52 0.99 -4.99
N VAL A 75 0.65 1.59 -5.81
CA VAL A 75 0.01 2.87 -5.53
C VAL A 75 -1.43 2.88 -6.04
N ALA A 76 -2.32 3.52 -5.28
CA ALA A 76 -3.71 3.66 -5.68
C ALA A 76 -4.25 5.05 -5.28
N VAL A 77 -5.05 5.63 -6.18
CA VAL A 77 -5.68 6.94 -6.01
C VAL A 77 -7.10 6.75 -5.47
N ASN A 78 -7.47 7.53 -4.46
CA ASN A 78 -8.83 7.55 -3.94
C ASN A 78 -9.80 8.10 -5.01
N PRO A 79 -10.80 7.34 -5.46
CA PRO A 79 -11.74 7.80 -6.48
C PRO A 79 -12.65 8.96 -6.01
N ARG A 80 -12.83 9.12 -4.70
CA ARG A 80 -13.61 10.22 -4.11
C ARG A 80 -12.81 11.52 -3.98
N ASN A 81 -11.48 11.43 -3.92
CA ASN A 81 -10.58 12.58 -3.78
C ASN A 81 -9.19 12.25 -4.35
N THR A 82 -8.93 12.67 -5.58
CA THR A 82 -7.69 12.38 -6.28
C THR A 82 -6.43 13.03 -5.67
N ARG A 83 -6.56 13.87 -4.65
CA ARG A 83 -5.44 14.36 -3.86
C ARG A 83 -5.01 13.36 -2.77
N VAL A 84 -5.88 12.41 -2.43
CA VAL A 84 -5.59 11.34 -1.47
C VAL A 84 -5.09 10.13 -2.21
N LEU A 85 -3.85 9.77 -1.96
CA LEU A 85 -3.21 8.58 -2.50
C LEU A 85 -2.72 7.71 -1.36
N VAL A 86 -2.67 6.42 -1.60
CA VAL A 86 -1.95 5.47 -0.75
C VAL A 86 -0.96 4.68 -1.59
N GLY A 87 0.15 4.34 -0.98
CA GLY A 87 1.18 3.49 -1.55
C GLY A 87 1.59 2.39 -0.57
N SER A 88 2.22 1.38 -1.09
CA SER A 88 2.84 0.29 -0.32
C SER A 88 4.06 -0.23 -1.06
N SER A 89 4.87 -0.97 -0.35
CA SER A 89 5.98 -1.75 -0.89
C SER A 89 6.32 -2.89 0.06
N ASN A 90 7.14 -3.82 -0.36
CA ASN A 90 7.92 -4.61 0.57
C ASN A 90 8.88 -3.66 1.29
N ASP A 91 8.65 -3.42 2.57
CA ASP A 91 9.49 -2.56 3.38
C ASP A 91 10.44 -3.39 4.24
N TYR A 92 11.73 -3.19 4.01
CA TYR A 92 12.81 -3.94 4.67
C TYR A 92 13.36 -3.19 5.88
N CYS A 93 12.66 -2.19 6.38
CA CYS A 93 13.18 -1.37 7.48
C CYS A 93 13.49 -2.21 8.74
N GLY A 94 12.68 -3.22 9.03
CA GLY A 94 12.94 -4.14 10.13
C GLY A 94 14.10 -5.13 9.88
N VAL A 95 14.50 -5.34 8.62
CA VAL A 95 15.59 -6.28 8.27
C VAL A 95 16.96 -5.65 8.45
N TYR A 96 17.07 -4.34 8.28
CA TYR A 96 18.34 -3.61 8.26
C TYR A 96 18.51 -2.71 9.49
N ASN A 97 17.84 -3.05 10.58
CA ASN A 97 17.86 -2.23 11.78
C ASN A 97 19.27 -2.11 12.40
N ARG A 98 19.39 -1.03 13.12
CA ARG A 98 20.54 -0.69 13.95
C ARG A 98 20.09 -0.64 15.42
N GLY A 99 20.99 -0.69 16.32
CA GLY A 99 20.67 -0.57 17.75
C GLY A 99 20.34 -1.88 18.43
N ALA A 100 19.33 -1.91 19.28
CA ALA A 100 19.03 -3.06 20.14
C ALA A 100 18.66 -4.34 19.37
N LEU A 101 18.15 -4.19 18.16
CA LEU A 101 17.86 -5.32 17.26
C LEU A 101 18.99 -5.59 16.26
N ALA A 102 20.15 -4.94 16.42
CA ALA A 102 21.30 -5.19 15.56
C ALA A 102 21.70 -6.67 15.61
N GLY A 103 21.63 -7.33 14.45
CA GLY A 103 21.85 -8.77 14.32
C GLY A 103 20.59 -9.63 14.38
N ALA A 104 19.43 -9.06 14.73
CA ALA A 104 18.15 -9.71 14.46
C ALA A 104 17.81 -9.52 12.98
N ILE A 105 17.35 -10.58 12.33
CA ILE A 105 16.74 -10.47 11.00
C ILE A 105 15.28 -10.10 11.27
N GLY A 106 14.99 -8.81 11.26
CA GLY A 106 13.62 -8.33 11.33
C GLY A 106 12.83 -8.71 10.07
N PRO A 107 11.51 -8.70 10.15
CA PRO A 107 10.67 -9.09 9.03
C PRO A 107 10.66 -8.04 7.93
N ILE A 108 10.43 -8.50 6.71
CA ILE A 108 9.89 -7.67 5.64
C ILE A 108 8.41 -7.47 5.96
N TRP A 109 7.91 -6.22 5.85
CA TRP A 109 6.50 -5.95 6.05
C TRP A 109 5.94 -5.05 4.95
N LEU A 110 4.62 -4.81 4.96
CA LEU A 110 4.02 -3.87 4.03
C LEU A 110 4.14 -2.44 4.55
N GLY A 111 4.72 -1.56 3.75
CA GLY A 111 4.62 -0.12 3.96
C GLY A 111 3.17 0.35 3.84
N TYR A 112 2.81 1.38 4.60
CA TYR A 112 1.60 2.17 4.43
C TYR A 112 2.04 3.63 4.22
N TYR A 113 1.98 4.07 2.99
CA TYR A 113 2.39 5.43 2.61
C TYR A 113 1.16 6.22 2.20
N ARG A 114 1.04 7.47 2.66
CA ARG A 114 -0.15 8.27 2.42
C ARG A 114 0.19 9.69 2.02
N SER A 115 -0.46 10.18 0.96
CA SER A 115 -0.42 11.56 0.51
C SER A 115 -1.81 12.19 0.60
N LEU A 116 -1.85 13.51 0.87
CA LEU A 116 -3.05 14.34 0.91
C LEU A 116 -3.04 15.48 -0.11
N ASP A 117 -2.02 15.53 -0.94
CA ASP A 117 -1.76 16.66 -1.84
C ASP A 117 -1.44 16.24 -3.29
N GLY A 118 -1.88 15.05 -3.67
CA GLY A 118 -1.69 14.53 -5.01
C GLY A 118 -0.30 13.93 -5.25
N GLY A 119 0.37 13.47 -4.18
CA GLY A 119 1.65 12.80 -4.26
C GLY A 119 2.87 13.70 -4.06
N LEU A 120 2.67 14.97 -3.69
CA LEU A 120 3.78 15.91 -3.48
C LEU A 120 4.50 15.68 -2.14
N ASN A 121 3.73 15.35 -1.10
CA ASN A 121 4.26 14.98 0.22
C ASN A 121 3.63 13.67 0.69
N TRP A 122 4.42 12.90 1.44
CA TRP A 122 4.02 11.58 1.92
C TRP A 122 4.30 11.42 3.41
N THR A 123 3.42 10.71 4.09
CA THR A 123 3.62 10.18 5.44
C THR A 123 3.85 8.69 5.34
N SER A 124 4.85 8.18 6.06
CA SER A 124 5.21 6.76 6.06
C SER A 124 4.82 6.08 7.35
N SER A 125 4.33 4.87 7.21
CA SER A 125 3.97 3.94 8.28
C SER A 125 4.12 2.51 7.77
N LEU A 126 3.77 1.55 8.64
CA LEU A 126 3.58 0.15 8.28
C LEU A 126 2.09 -0.20 8.37
N VAL A 127 1.63 -1.16 7.56
CA VAL A 127 0.30 -1.77 7.72
C VAL A 127 0.23 -2.41 9.10
N PRO A 128 -0.79 -2.10 9.96
CA PRO A 128 -0.86 -2.63 11.31
C PRO A 128 -0.85 -4.16 11.40
N GLY A 129 -0.32 -4.68 12.49
CA GLY A 129 -0.12 -6.12 12.72
C GLY A 129 1.27 -6.61 12.28
N TYR A 130 2.19 -5.68 12.03
CA TYR A 130 3.60 -6.02 11.84
C TYR A 130 4.17 -6.66 13.11
N PRO A 131 5.22 -7.47 13.02
CA PRO A 131 5.87 -8.04 14.20
C PRO A 131 6.25 -6.96 15.22
N ASP A 132 5.96 -7.23 16.48
CA ASP A 132 6.12 -6.32 17.63
C ASP A 132 5.15 -5.12 17.67
N ASP A 133 4.19 -5.03 16.74
CA ASP A 133 3.09 -4.07 16.86
C ASP A 133 2.28 -4.34 18.14
N SER A 134 2.31 -3.42 19.07
CA SER A 134 1.53 -3.46 20.32
C SER A 134 0.47 -2.36 20.37
N SER A 135 0.20 -1.68 19.26
CA SER A 135 -0.88 -0.72 19.14
C SER A 135 -2.24 -1.39 19.35
N PRO A 136 -3.29 -0.63 19.66
CA PRO A 136 -4.66 -1.17 19.69
C PRO A 136 -5.10 -1.81 18.37
N TYR A 137 -4.45 -1.49 17.25
CA TYR A 137 -4.73 -2.09 15.96
C TYR A 137 -4.14 -3.50 15.79
N ALA A 138 -3.10 -3.85 16.52
CA ALA A 138 -2.50 -5.19 16.46
C ALA A 138 -3.51 -6.31 16.72
N ALA A 139 -4.43 -6.11 17.68
CA ALA A 139 -5.47 -7.07 18.00
C ALA A 139 -6.49 -7.31 16.86
N LEU A 140 -6.57 -6.38 15.91
CA LEU A 140 -7.44 -6.48 14.73
C LEU A 140 -6.78 -7.21 13.56
N SER A 141 -5.46 -7.35 13.60
CA SER A 141 -4.71 -8.15 12.63
C SER A 141 -4.83 -9.63 12.99
N LYS A 142 -5.30 -10.43 12.06
CA LYS A 142 -5.39 -11.88 12.23
C LYS A 142 -4.37 -12.63 11.37
N ALA A 143 -3.52 -11.90 10.68
CA ALA A 143 -2.44 -12.48 9.91
C ALA A 143 -1.42 -13.11 10.87
N ARG A 144 -1.17 -14.41 10.72
CA ARG A 144 -0.24 -15.17 11.55
C ARG A 144 1.17 -15.13 10.98
N THR A 145 1.75 -13.98 10.79
CA THR A 145 2.98 -13.94 10.02
C THR A 145 4.08 -13.14 10.68
N ALA A 146 5.29 -13.57 10.45
CA ALA A 146 6.48 -12.83 10.77
C ALA A 146 6.98 -11.99 9.59
N SER A 147 6.30 -12.05 8.44
CA SER A 147 6.72 -11.35 7.22
C SER A 147 5.56 -11.23 6.24
N ALA A 148 5.56 -10.21 5.41
CA ALA A 148 4.59 -9.97 4.35
C ALA A 148 5.27 -9.37 3.11
N GLY A 149 4.65 -9.51 1.94
CA GLY A 149 5.21 -8.99 0.72
C GLY A 149 4.19 -8.88 -0.42
N ASP A 150 4.68 -8.50 -1.59
CA ASP A 150 3.96 -8.41 -2.85
C ASP A 150 2.63 -7.60 -2.70
N PRO A 151 2.69 -6.33 -2.26
CA PRO A 151 1.49 -5.56 -1.99
C PRO A 151 0.68 -5.28 -3.24
N VAL A 152 -0.64 -5.40 -3.11
CA VAL A 152 -1.62 -4.94 -4.10
C VAL A 152 -2.66 -4.06 -3.41
N ILE A 153 -3.13 -3.00 -4.08
CA ILE A 153 -4.01 -2.00 -3.45
C ILE A 153 -5.21 -1.71 -4.35
N ALA A 154 -6.39 -1.66 -3.76
CA ALA A 154 -7.58 -1.18 -4.44
C ALA A 154 -8.47 -0.34 -3.52
N TRP A 155 -9.11 0.71 -4.08
CA TRP A 155 -10.12 1.54 -3.43
C TRP A 155 -11.52 1.14 -3.86
N ASP A 156 -12.49 1.35 -2.98
CA ASP A 156 -13.90 1.44 -3.37
C ASP A 156 -14.37 2.91 -3.55
N ASN A 157 -15.66 3.08 -3.83
CA ASN A 157 -16.29 4.40 -3.94
C ASN A 157 -16.78 4.97 -2.60
N HIS A 158 -16.56 4.26 -1.48
CA HIS A 158 -17.12 4.58 -0.16
C HIS A 158 -16.05 5.04 0.85
N GLY A 159 -14.81 5.28 0.37
CA GLY A 159 -13.70 5.73 1.20
C GLY A 159 -12.97 4.61 1.93
N ARG A 160 -13.13 3.34 1.46
CA ARG A 160 -12.36 2.21 1.94
C ARG A 160 -11.23 1.88 0.97
N VAL A 161 -10.11 1.47 1.52
CA VAL A 161 -8.97 0.94 0.76
C VAL A 161 -8.52 -0.40 1.33
N PHE A 162 -8.08 -1.27 0.45
CA PHE A 162 -7.73 -2.64 0.72
C PHE A 162 -6.29 -2.90 0.27
N PHE A 163 -5.48 -3.42 1.18
CA PHE A 163 -4.10 -3.83 0.91
C PHE A 163 -4.05 -5.35 0.95
N GLY A 164 -3.91 -5.96 -0.20
CA GLY A 164 -3.70 -7.40 -0.32
C GLY A 164 -2.22 -7.74 -0.24
N SER A 165 -1.92 -8.88 0.34
CA SER A 165 -0.55 -9.38 0.48
C SER A 165 -0.51 -10.89 0.50
N GLU A 166 0.62 -11.41 0.15
CA GLU A 166 1.05 -12.73 0.56
C GLU A 166 1.83 -12.61 1.87
N SER A 167 1.72 -13.60 2.71
CA SER A 167 2.54 -13.66 3.90
C SER A 167 3.51 -14.83 3.82
N SER A 168 4.72 -14.56 4.21
CA SER A 168 5.78 -15.53 4.11
C SER A 168 6.29 -15.90 5.49
N GLY A 169 5.49 -16.40 6.41
CA GLY A 169 6.17 -16.61 7.63
C GLY A 169 5.59 -17.62 8.58
N ASP A 170 6.40 -18.53 8.90
CA ASP A 170 6.46 -19.18 10.19
C ASP A 170 6.87 -18.12 11.22
N PRO A 171 6.09 -17.87 12.30
CA PRO A 171 6.49 -16.98 13.39
C PRO A 171 7.84 -17.34 14.03
N ALA A 172 8.32 -18.57 13.84
CA ALA A 172 9.62 -19.04 14.30
C ALA A 172 10.74 -18.94 13.25
N GLY A 173 10.46 -18.44 12.03
CA GLY A 173 11.41 -18.50 10.92
C GLY A 173 11.46 -17.27 10.04
N THR A 174 12.61 -17.07 9.42
CA THR A 174 12.93 -16.01 8.48
C THR A 174 12.68 -16.40 7.03
N LYS A 175 12.06 -17.55 6.78
CA LYS A 175 11.88 -18.12 5.44
C LYS A 175 10.42 -18.05 5.01
N LYS A 176 10.19 -17.87 3.72
CA LYS A 176 8.88 -18.03 3.09
C LYS A 176 8.41 -19.48 3.26
N THR A 177 7.73 -19.78 4.33
CA THR A 177 7.37 -21.17 4.68
C THR A 177 5.89 -21.46 4.63
N PHE A 178 5.02 -20.47 4.72
CA PHE A 178 3.58 -20.72 4.76
C PHE A 178 2.77 -20.03 3.68
N GLY A 179 3.12 -18.88 3.17
CA GLY A 179 2.39 -18.21 2.10
C GLY A 179 0.88 -18.11 2.35
N ASP A 180 0.48 -17.49 3.47
CA ASP A 180 -0.92 -17.11 3.64
C ASP A 180 -1.22 -15.94 2.70
N VAL A 181 -2.45 -15.79 2.22
CA VAL A 181 -2.90 -14.60 1.52
C VAL A 181 -4.00 -13.91 2.32
N TRP A 182 -3.90 -12.59 2.42
CA TRP A 182 -4.76 -11.80 3.29
C TRP A 182 -4.99 -10.39 2.76
N VAL A 183 -6.00 -9.71 3.28
CA VAL A 183 -6.35 -8.34 2.95
C VAL A 183 -6.49 -7.51 4.22
N ALA A 184 -5.66 -6.49 4.37
CA ALA A 184 -5.81 -5.44 5.37
C ALA A 184 -6.80 -4.39 4.87
N ARG A 185 -7.66 -3.89 5.75
CA ARG A 185 -8.79 -3.04 5.41
C ARG A 185 -8.71 -1.73 6.17
N PHE A 186 -8.87 -0.64 5.43
CA PHE A 186 -8.88 0.71 5.97
C PHE A 186 -10.13 1.45 5.51
N ARG A 187 -10.63 2.36 6.33
CA ARG A 187 -11.83 3.16 6.06
C ARG A 187 -11.68 4.60 6.52
N ASN A 188 -12.66 5.41 6.22
CA ASN A 188 -12.81 6.69 6.88
C ASN A 188 -13.25 6.47 8.34
N PRO A 189 -12.62 7.09 9.35
CA PRO A 189 -13.03 6.96 10.76
C PRO A 189 -14.46 7.40 11.03
N ALA A 190 -15.02 8.31 10.21
CA ALA A 190 -16.40 8.77 10.33
C ALA A 190 -17.42 7.87 9.61
N GLY A 191 -16.95 6.75 9.02
CA GLY A 191 -17.78 5.78 8.30
C GLY A 191 -17.71 5.89 6.79
N ALA A 192 -18.45 5.00 6.12
CA ALA A 192 -18.58 5.03 4.67
C ALA A 192 -19.25 6.33 4.20
N ASP A 193 -18.84 6.82 3.05
CA ASP A 193 -19.37 8.03 2.43
C ASP A 193 -19.24 9.31 3.25
N ALA A 194 -18.39 9.31 4.27
CA ALA A 194 -18.13 10.51 5.08
C ALA A 194 -17.73 11.71 4.19
N PRO A 195 -18.21 12.94 4.53
CA PRO A 195 -17.97 14.11 3.69
C PRO A 195 -16.51 14.57 3.67
N ASP A 196 -15.77 14.33 4.75
CA ASP A 196 -14.32 14.62 4.78
C ASP A 196 -13.53 13.47 4.15
N THR A 197 -13.40 13.56 2.83
CA THR A 197 -12.68 12.57 2.03
C THR A 197 -11.16 12.59 2.26
N THR A 198 -10.63 13.61 2.96
CA THR A 198 -9.21 13.62 3.35
C THR A 198 -8.89 12.56 4.42
N ARG A 199 -9.89 11.96 5.03
CA ARG A 199 -9.75 10.90 6.03
C ARG A 199 -10.09 9.51 5.49
N ASP A 200 -10.45 9.40 4.22
CA ASP A 200 -10.69 8.11 3.58
C ASP A 200 -9.45 7.21 3.68
N GLY A 201 -9.67 5.94 3.93
CA GLY A 201 -8.61 4.94 4.02
C GLY A 201 -7.63 5.13 5.20
N LEU A 202 -7.98 5.90 6.23
CA LEU A 202 -7.08 6.25 7.32
C LEU A 202 -7.18 5.30 8.51
N GLU A 203 -8.39 4.87 8.88
CA GLU A 203 -8.61 3.98 10.02
C GLU A 203 -8.48 2.52 9.62
N TYR A 204 -7.51 1.82 10.22
CA TYR A 204 -7.42 0.38 10.09
C TYR A 204 -8.53 -0.31 10.89
N TYR A 205 -9.30 -1.20 10.25
CA TYR A 205 -10.37 -1.93 10.89
C TYR A 205 -10.26 -3.45 10.78
N GLY A 206 -9.06 -3.93 10.43
CA GLY A 206 -8.69 -5.33 10.55
C GLY A 206 -8.16 -5.96 9.27
N THR A 207 -7.60 -7.15 9.45
CA THR A 207 -7.12 -8.01 8.36
C THR A 207 -8.01 -9.25 8.25
N THR A 208 -8.32 -9.63 7.02
CA THR A 208 -8.99 -10.90 6.70
C THR A 208 -7.99 -11.82 6.04
N VAL A 209 -7.76 -13.00 6.62
CA VAL A 209 -7.01 -14.08 5.98
C VAL A 209 -7.94 -14.75 4.97
N ILE A 210 -7.56 -14.76 3.71
CA ILE A 210 -8.34 -15.32 2.60
C ILE A 210 -8.11 -16.81 2.49
N GLU A 211 -6.85 -17.22 2.50
CA GLU A 211 -6.44 -18.62 2.48
C GLU A 211 -5.14 -18.78 3.26
N SER A 212 -5.03 -19.86 4.01
CA SER A 212 -3.82 -20.18 4.77
C SER A 212 -2.97 -21.20 4.03
N GLY A 213 -1.70 -20.89 3.91
CA GLY A 213 -0.69 -21.82 3.47
C GLY A 213 -0.33 -22.85 4.55
N SER A 214 0.43 -23.85 4.20
CA SER A 214 0.82 -24.90 5.14
C SER A 214 2.30 -25.26 5.10
N SER A 215 3.00 -24.93 4.01
CA SER A 215 4.45 -25.15 3.91
C SER A 215 5.01 -24.48 2.65
N ALA A 216 6.33 -24.46 2.54
CA ALA A 216 7.01 -24.04 1.32
C ALA A 216 6.65 -24.94 0.13
N PRO A 217 6.74 -24.42 -1.14
CA PRO A 217 6.31 -25.15 -2.32
C PRO A 217 7.07 -26.46 -2.59
N ASN A 218 8.27 -26.59 -2.06
CA ASN A 218 9.10 -27.80 -2.19
C ASN A 218 8.81 -28.88 -1.14
N LEU A 219 7.81 -28.66 -0.27
CA LEU A 219 7.35 -29.59 0.75
C LEU A 219 5.92 -30.04 0.43
N LEU A 220 5.45 -31.08 1.13
CA LEU A 220 4.07 -31.55 0.98
C LEU A 220 3.10 -30.56 1.62
N GLY A 221 2.73 -29.51 0.91
CA GLY A 221 1.84 -28.48 1.42
C GLY A 221 1.38 -27.49 0.37
N LYS A 222 0.83 -26.39 0.85
CA LYS A 222 0.31 -25.29 0.03
C LYS A 222 1.09 -24.03 0.32
N PHE A 223 1.56 -23.38 -0.72
CA PHE A 223 2.17 -22.07 -0.66
C PHE A 223 1.43 -21.13 -1.60
N HIS A 224 1.08 -19.94 -1.14
CA HIS A 224 0.40 -18.94 -1.95
C HIS A 224 1.33 -17.76 -2.24
N ASP A 225 1.19 -17.22 -3.43
CA ASP A 225 2.08 -16.16 -3.95
C ASP A 225 1.36 -15.40 -5.09
N LYS A 226 1.93 -14.28 -5.51
CA LYS A 226 1.46 -13.48 -6.66
C LYS A 226 -0.01 -13.11 -6.57
N THR A 227 -0.29 -12.17 -5.70
CA THR A 227 -1.63 -11.68 -5.44
C THR A 227 -2.08 -10.63 -6.47
N SER A 228 -3.40 -10.50 -6.64
CA SER A 228 -4.04 -9.41 -7.36
C SER A 228 -5.36 -9.05 -6.69
N ILE A 229 -5.72 -7.77 -6.69
CA ILE A 229 -6.92 -7.26 -6.05
C ILE A 229 -7.67 -6.28 -6.96
N GLU A 230 -8.99 -6.32 -6.92
CA GLU A 230 -9.86 -5.31 -7.51
C GLU A 230 -11.11 -5.15 -6.63
N VAL A 231 -11.74 -3.99 -6.73
CA VAL A 231 -12.99 -3.69 -6.02
C VAL A 231 -14.05 -3.25 -7.01
N ASP A 232 -15.26 -3.75 -6.88
CA ASP A 232 -16.39 -3.30 -7.69
C ASP A 232 -16.76 -1.86 -7.33
N ARG A 233 -16.73 -0.99 -8.33
CA ARG A 233 -17.06 0.44 -8.23
C ARG A 233 -18.18 0.85 -9.19
N THR A 234 -19.00 -0.11 -9.59
CA THR A 234 -20.01 0.11 -10.63
C THR A 234 -21.32 0.72 -10.12
N GLY A 235 -21.51 0.80 -8.81
CA GLY A 235 -22.77 1.26 -8.19
C GLY A 235 -23.90 0.23 -8.32
N GLY A 236 -23.60 -0.99 -8.78
CA GLY A 236 -24.58 -2.08 -8.91
C GLY A 236 -24.73 -2.88 -7.62
N SER A 237 -25.36 -4.05 -7.72
CA SER A 237 -25.61 -4.96 -6.58
C SER A 237 -24.33 -5.55 -5.97
N CYS A 238 -23.22 -5.48 -6.68
CA CYS A 238 -21.92 -5.95 -6.23
C CYS A 238 -20.97 -4.81 -5.80
N ASP A 239 -21.46 -3.57 -5.81
CA ASP A 239 -20.64 -2.41 -5.45
C ASP A 239 -20.00 -2.56 -4.07
N GLY A 240 -18.70 -2.30 -4.01
CA GLY A 240 -17.89 -2.49 -2.81
C GLY A 240 -17.44 -3.95 -2.53
N ASN A 241 -17.80 -4.91 -3.39
CA ASN A 241 -17.23 -6.25 -3.32
C ASN A 241 -15.75 -6.20 -3.67
N VAL A 242 -14.95 -6.92 -2.89
CA VAL A 242 -13.51 -7.07 -3.10
C VAL A 242 -13.25 -8.40 -3.77
N TYR A 243 -12.52 -8.37 -4.86
CA TYR A 243 -12.13 -9.55 -5.62
C TYR A 243 -10.64 -9.77 -5.47
N PHE A 244 -10.25 -10.97 -5.08
CA PHE A 244 -8.86 -11.31 -4.79
C PHE A 244 -8.47 -12.60 -5.50
N SER A 245 -7.34 -12.60 -6.17
CA SER A 245 -6.79 -13.79 -6.82
C SER A 245 -5.33 -13.99 -6.48
N TRP A 246 -4.89 -15.25 -6.52
CA TRP A 246 -3.52 -15.63 -6.20
C TRP A 246 -3.12 -16.93 -6.89
N SER A 247 -1.82 -17.14 -7.01
CA SER A 247 -1.23 -18.42 -7.40
C SER A 247 -1.07 -19.31 -6.18
N ARG A 248 -1.53 -20.54 -6.28
CA ARG A 248 -1.30 -21.57 -5.27
C ARG A 248 -0.38 -22.65 -5.82
N PHE A 249 0.71 -22.87 -5.14
CA PHE A 249 1.68 -23.92 -5.40
C PHE A 249 1.49 -25.07 -4.41
N ASN A 250 1.49 -26.30 -4.91
CA ASN A 250 1.38 -27.48 -4.08
C ASN A 250 2.71 -28.25 -4.08
N GLY A 251 3.00 -28.94 -2.99
CA GLY A 251 4.23 -29.71 -2.81
C GLY A 251 4.43 -30.87 -3.78
N ASN A 252 3.40 -31.26 -4.53
CA ASN A 252 3.50 -32.24 -5.62
C ASN A 252 3.93 -31.63 -6.97
N GLY A 253 4.26 -30.33 -6.99
CA GLY A 253 4.67 -29.61 -8.19
C GLY A 253 3.54 -29.02 -9.03
N SER A 254 2.29 -29.23 -8.67
CA SER A 254 1.14 -28.59 -9.34
C SER A 254 0.96 -27.15 -8.87
N ASN A 255 0.41 -26.32 -9.74
CA ASN A 255 -0.02 -24.96 -9.40
C ASN A 255 -1.39 -24.65 -10.02
N ALA A 256 -2.07 -23.65 -9.49
CA ALA A 256 -3.33 -23.15 -10.02
C ALA A 256 -3.59 -21.71 -9.56
N ILE A 257 -4.42 -20.99 -10.30
CA ILE A 257 -4.93 -19.69 -9.91
C ILE A 257 -6.22 -19.88 -9.12
N TYR A 258 -6.28 -19.23 -7.98
CA TYR A 258 -7.44 -19.21 -7.09
C TYR A 258 -8.05 -17.81 -7.06
N PHE A 259 -9.30 -17.75 -6.67
CA PHE A 259 -10.08 -16.53 -6.60
C PHE A 259 -10.99 -16.57 -5.36
N SER A 260 -11.18 -15.41 -4.73
CA SER A 260 -12.14 -15.18 -3.64
C SER A 260 -12.87 -13.87 -3.83
N ARG A 261 -14.04 -13.77 -3.23
CA ARG A 261 -14.87 -12.58 -3.21
C ARG A 261 -15.34 -12.33 -1.77
#